data_fa02cd6f68eed47a207b797bbe721bf6
#
_entry.id   fa02cd6f68eed47a207b797bbe721bf6
#
_cell.length_a   1.000
_cell.length_b   1.000
_cell.length_c   1.000
_cell.angle_alpha   90.00
_cell.angle_beta   90.00
_cell.angle_gamma   90.00
#
_symmetry.space_group_name_H-M   'P 1'
#
loop_
_entity.id
_entity.type
_entity.pdbx_description
1 polymer ?
#
loop_
_entity_poly.entity_id
_entity_poly.type
_entity_poly.pdbx_seq_one_letter_code
_entity_poly.pdbx_strand_id
1 'polypeptide(L)'
;MCTGGDSNFQTLAYSRHSVRDFSDKPLSVEQVKKAVKLAQTAPSACNRQSSRIIHVTDREKCEKILNIQGGAKGHSITELLLLVSDLSLYRFLSEMDTPYLDSGIFLMNLLYSCTYYGIDTCPLIWDDYGEKGTELRRILPIGKNMHVIAVIQIGERRENSVHAISHRRPFEDVFVEI
;
A
#
# COMPACT_ATOMS: atom_id res chain seq x y z
N MET A 1 -17.93 -1.71 -19.38
CA MET A 1 -18.87 -2.50 -18.57
C MET A 1 -18.05 -3.49 -17.75
N CYS A 2 -18.06 -3.37 -16.42
CA CYS A 2 -17.36 -4.31 -15.56
C CYS A 2 -18.17 -5.61 -15.51
N THR A 3 -17.74 -6.62 -16.24
CA THR A 3 -18.19 -8.00 -16.06
C THR A 3 -17.29 -8.70 -15.05
N GLY A 4 -17.01 -8.04 -13.95
CA GLY A 4 -16.45 -8.67 -12.77
C GLY A 4 -17.63 -9.26 -12.01
N GLY A 5 -17.55 -10.56 -11.70
CA GLY A 5 -18.60 -11.26 -10.97
C GLY A 5 -19.08 -10.48 -9.75
N ASP A 6 -20.27 -10.78 -9.31
CA ASP A 6 -21.12 -10.17 -8.28
C ASP A 6 -20.50 -9.79 -6.92
N SER A 7 -19.25 -9.40 -6.87
CA SER A 7 -18.66 -8.84 -5.66
C SER A 7 -19.10 -7.39 -5.52
N ASN A 8 -20.26 -7.22 -4.87
CA ASN A 8 -20.67 -5.95 -4.32
C ASN A 8 -19.46 -5.33 -3.62
N PHE A 9 -19.19 -4.04 -3.84
CA PHE A 9 -18.11 -3.30 -3.20
C PHE A 9 -18.10 -3.50 -1.68
N GLN A 10 -19.27 -3.62 -1.05
CA GLN A 10 -19.40 -3.92 0.36
C GLN A 10 -18.72 -5.24 0.74
N THR A 11 -18.94 -6.31 -0.04
CA THR A 11 -18.29 -7.61 0.18
C THR A 11 -16.78 -7.50 0.06
N LEU A 12 -16.29 -6.79 -0.98
CA LEU A 12 -14.87 -6.52 -1.17
C LEU A 12 -14.27 -5.77 0.02
N ALA A 13 -14.95 -4.71 0.48
CA ALA A 13 -14.47 -3.88 1.58
C ALA A 13 -14.37 -4.66 2.90
N TYR A 14 -15.33 -5.52 3.19
CA TYR A 14 -15.31 -6.37 4.39
C TYR A 14 -14.34 -7.55 4.29
N SER A 15 -14.07 -8.06 3.09
CA SER A 15 -13.14 -9.19 2.91
C SER A 15 -11.66 -8.79 3.02
N ARG A 16 -11.34 -7.50 2.82
CA ARG A 16 -9.97 -7.02 2.88
C ARG A 16 -9.44 -7.01 4.33
N HIS A 17 -8.39 -7.73 4.58
CA HIS A 17 -7.67 -7.76 5.86
C HIS A 17 -6.17 -7.50 5.67
N SER A 18 -5.47 -7.13 6.76
CA SER A 18 -4.02 -7.08 6.78
C SER A 18 -3.47 -8.48 7.07
N VAL A 19 -2.93 -9.14 6.06
CA VAL A 19 -2.33 -10.47 6.15
C VAL A 19 -0.85 -10.33 6.49
N ARG A 20 -0.36 -11.15 7.42
CA ARG A 20 1.03 -11.12 7.91
C ARG A 20 1.75 -12.45 7.73
N ASP A 21 1.00 -13.49 7.42
CA ASP A 21 1.52 -14.83 7.14
C ASP A 21 1.23 -15.19 5.69
N PHE A 22 2.26 -15.07 4.86
CA PHE A 22 2.18 -15.29 3.42
C PHE A 22 2.81 -16.63 3.05
N SER A 23 2.33 -17.22 1.96
CA SER A 23 2.94 -18.38 1.34
C SER A 23 4.24 -17.98 0.62
N ASP A 24 5.06 -18.96 0.28
CA ASP A 24 6.29 -18.73 -0.49
C ASP A 24 6.04 -18.69 -2.02
N LYS A 25 4.79 -18.72 -2.45
CA LYS A 25 4.42 -18.65 -3.87
C LYS A 25 4.66 -17.24 -4.40
N PRO A 26 5.40 -17.09 -5.50
CA PRO A 26 5.57 -15.77 -6.13
C PRO A 26 4.26 -15.32 -6.75
N LEU A 27 4.03 -14.00 -6.74
CA LEU A 27 2.90 -13.40 -7.43
C LEU A 27 3.18 -13.29 -8.94
N SER A 28 2.13 -13.35 -9.73
CA SER A 28 2.23 -12.99 -11.14
C SER A 28 2.43 -11.47 -11.28
N VAL A 29 3.50 -11.07 -11.96
CA VAL A 29 3.77 -9.65 -12.26
C VAL A 29 2.59 -8.99 -12.99
N GLU A 30 1.92 -9.73 -13.87
CA GLU A 30 0.75 -9.24 -14.59
C GLU A 30 -0.46 -9.02 -13.67
N GLN A 31 -0.62 -9.84 -12.63
CA GLN A 31 -1.65 -9.66 -11.61
C GLN A 31 -1.40 -8.38 -10.80
N VAL A 32 -0.15 -8.15 -10.38
CA VAL A 32 0.26 -6.92 -9.69
C VAL A 32 0.05 -5.70 -10.57
N LYS A 33 0.45 -5.74 -11.85
CA LYS A 33 0.22 -4.65 -12.81
C LYS A 33 -1.26 -4.32 -12.97
N LYS A 34 -2.13 -5.33 -13.04
CA LYS A 34 -3.58 -5.12 -13.12
C LYS A 34 -4.11 -4.41 -11.87
N ALA A 35 -3.65 -4.81 -10.69
CA ALA A 35 -4.05 -4.16 -9.44
C ALA A 35 -3.58 -2.69 -9.39
N VAL A 36 -2.34 -2.41 -9.76
CA VAL A 36 -1.81 -1.03 -9.82
C VAL A 36 -2.56 -0.19 -10.86
N LYS A 37 -2.84 -0.76 -12.04
CA LYS A 37 -3.62 -0.08 -13.08
C LYS A 37 -5.03 0.27 -12.61
N LEU A 38 -5.70 -0.62 -11.88
CA LEU A 38 -7.00 -0.30 -11.30
C LEU A 38 -6.87 0.77 -10.20
N ALA A 39 -5.82 0.72 -9.39
CA ALA A 39 -5.56 1.73 -8.37
C ALA A 39 -5.35 3.14 -8.94
N GLN A 40 -4.86 3.29 -10.17
CA GLN A 40 -4.68 4.57 -10.85
C GLN A 40 -6.00 5.34 -11.11
N THR A 41 -7.16 4.71 -10.93
CA THR A 41 -8.45 5.42 -11.00
C THR A 41 -8.71 6.31 -9.78
N ALA A 42 -7.85 6.26 -8.76
CA ALA A 42 -7.91 7.13 -7.60
C ALA A 42 -7.80 8.61 -8.01
N PRO A 43 -8.66 9.49 -7.48
CA PRO A 43 -8.52 10.93 -7.72
C PRO A 43 -7.29 11.49 -6.99
N SER A 44 -6.83 12.65 -7.43
CA SER A 44 -5.81 13.43 -6.76
C SER A 44 -6.08 14.92 -6.87
N ALA A 45 -5.57 15.73 -5.97
CA ALA A 45 -5.73 17.18 -6.01
C ALA A 45 -5.25 17.74 -7.35
N CYS A 46 -6.12 18.48 -8.03
CA CYS A 46 -5.87 19.03 -9.38
C CYS A 46 -5.40 17.98 -10.41
N ASN A 47 -5.75 16.72 -10.20
CA ASN A 47 -5.31 15.58 -11.02
C ASN A 47 -3.77 15.48 -11.15
N ARG A 48 -3.02 15.80 -10.10
CA ARG A 48 -1.54 15.79 -10.11
C ARG A 48 -0.93 14.41 -10.26
N GLN A 49 -1.63 13.36 -9.82
CA GLN A 49 -1.22 11.96 -9.98
C GLN A 49 0.23 11.72 -9.50
N SER A 50 0.55 12.23 -8.31
CA SER A 50 1.89 12.19 -7.72
C SER A 50 2.34 10.81 -7.27
N SER A 51 1.38 9.91 -7.02
CA SER A 51 1.63 8.58 -6.50
C SER A 51 2.29 7.67 -7.53
N ARG A 52 3.32 6.94 -7.09
CA ARG A 52 3.99 5.90 -7.89
C ARG A 52 4.19 4.66 -7.05
N ILE A 53 4.25 3.51 -7.73
CA ILE A 53 4.52 2.22 -7.09
C ILE A 53 5.87 1.70 -7.56
N ILE A 54 6.70 1.31 -6.58
CA ILE A 54 7.93 0.55 -6.83
C ILE A 54 7.66 -0.87 -6.36
N HIS A 55 7.73 -1.84 -7.27
CA HIS A 55 7.58 -3.26 -6.97
C HIS A 55 8.96 -3.88 -6.73
N VAL A 56 9.17 -4.42 -5.54
CA VAL A 56 10.40 -5.08 -5.12
C VAL A 56 10.13 -6.58 -5.00
N THR A 57 10.77 -7.36 -5.87
CA THR A 57 10.65 -8.83 -5.95
C THR A 57 11.87 -9.56 -5.43
N ASP A 58 13.00 -8.87 -5.32
CA ASP A 58 14.26 -9.41 -4.79
C ASP A 58 14.11 -9.66 -3.28
N ARG A 59 14.17 -10.93 -2.88
CA ARG A 59 13.95 -11.38 -1.51
C ARG A 59 14.92 -10.75 -0.50
N GLU A 60 16.18 -10.60 -0.88
CA GLU A 60 17.20 -10.01 0.00
C GLU A 60 16.92 -8.52 0.25
N LYS A 61 16.50 -7.80 -0.80
CA LYS A 61 16.09 -6.40 -0.65
C LYS A 61 14.83 -6.27 0.18
N CYS A 62 13.83 -7.13 -0.04
CA CYS A 62 12.62 -7.16 0.76
C CYS A 62 12.93 -7.35 2.25
N GLU A 63 13.79 -8.31 2.58
CA GLU A 63 14.21 -8.56 3.97
C GLU A 63 14.91 -7.35 4.58
N LYS A 64 15.85 -6.74 3.87
CA LYS A 64 16.55 -5.53 4.33
C LYS A 64 15.57 -4.37 4.59
N ILE A 65 14.61 -4.15 3.67
CA ILE A 65 13.61 -3.09 3.81
C ILE A 65 12.70 -3.34 5.02
N LEU A 66 12.23 -4.58 5.22
CA LEU A 66 11.40 -4.93 6.37
C LEU A 66 12.16 -4.80 7.70
N ASN A 67 13.46 -5.12 7.72
CA ASN A 67 14.31 -4.94 8.89
C ASN A 67 14.47 -3.44 9.25
N ILE A 68 14.67 -2.56 8.26
CA ILE A 68 14.72 -1.11 8.46
C ILE A 68 13.36 -0.60 8.96
N GLN A 69 12.26 -1.10 8.40
CA GLN A 69 10.91 -0.72 8.82
C GLN A 69 10.65 -1.06 10.30
N GLY A 70 11.07 -2.24 10.75
CA GLY A 70 11.11 -2.66 12.15
C GLY A 70 9.79 -3.16 12.74
N GLY A 71 8.64 -2.85 12.15
CA GLY A 71 7.32 -3.28 12.64
C GLY A 71 6.83 -4.61 12.07
N ALA A 72 7.57 -5.20 11.12
CA ALA A 72 7.23 -6.46 10.47
C ALA A 72 7.93 -7.68 11.10
N LYS A 73 8.39 -7.56 12.35
CA LYS A 73 9.07 -8.65 13.04
C LYS A 73 8.14 -9.85 13.18
N GLY A 74 8.59 -11.00 12.68
CA GLY A 74 7.81 -12.25 12.68
C GLY A 74 6.84 -12.38 11.49
N HIS A 75 6.78 -11.40 10.59
CA HIS A 75 6.05 -11.56 9.32
C HIS A 75 6.85 -12.45 8.36
N SER A 76 6.15 -13.11 7.44
CA SER A 76 6.78 -13.80 6.31
C SER A 76 7.50 -12.80 5.41
N ILE A 77 8.67 -13.17 4.89
CA ILE A 77 9.37 -12.38 3.87
C ILE A 77 8.68 -12.62 2.53
N THR A 78 8.16 -11.56 1.93
CA THR A 78 7.42 -11.59 0.67
C THR A 78 7.77 -10.39 -0.19
N GLU A 79 7.15 -10.27 -1.37
CA GLU A 79 7.31 -9.12 -2.25
C GLU A 79 6.74 -7.84 -1.61
N LEU A 80 7.29 -6.71 -2.01
CA LEU A 80 6.89 -5.41 -1.47
C LEU A 80 6.44 -4.47 -2.59
N LEU A 81 5.41 -3.68 -2.30
CA LEU A 81 5.11 -2.46 -3.02
C LEU A 81 5.48 -1.27 -2.14
N LEU A 82 6.28 -0.35 -2.67
CA LEU A 82 6.50 0.93 -2.03
C LEU A 82 5.63 1.97 -2.72
N LEU A 83 4.76 2.60 -1.95
CA LEU A 83 4.02 3.78 -2.41
C LEU A 83 4.88 5.01 -2.15
N VAL A 84 5.21 5.71 -3.21
CA VAL A 84 5.97 6.96 -3.14
C VAL A 84 5.17 8.10 -3.76
N SER A 85 5.36 9.31 -3.26
CA SER A 85 4.77 10.55 -3.79
C SER A 85 5.85 11.47 -4.33
N ASP A 86 5.64 12.03 -5.52
CA ASP A 86 6.50 13.04 -6.13
C ASP A 86 6.18 14.42 -5.54
N LEU A 87 6.99 14.86 -4.59
CA LEU A 87 6.81 16.13 -3.89
C LEU A 87 7.04 17.35 -4.80
N SER A 88 7.73 17.20 -5.93
CA SER A 88 7.99 18.31 -6.86
C SER A 88 6.72 18.84 -7.54
N LEU A 89 5.63 18.09 -7.48
CA LEU A 89 4.33 18.46 -8.02
C LEU A 89 3.52 19.38 -7.10
N TYR A 90 3.98 19.62 -5.86
CA TYR A 90 3.35 20.48 -4.87
C TYR A 90 4.24 21.70 -4.61
N ARG A 91 3.72 22.88 -4.79
CA ARG A 91 4.53 24.11 -4.86
C ARG A 91 4.31 25.08 -3.70
N PHE A 92 3.20 24.95 -2.99
CA PHE A 92 2.80 25.89 -1.96
C PHE A 92 2.85 25.29 -0.57
N LEU A 93 3.19 26.08 0.44
CA LEU A 93 3.18 25.65 1.84
C LEU A 93 1.79 25.18 2.29
N SER A 94 0.72 25.75 1.72
CA SER A 94 -0.65 25.31 1.98
C SER A 94 -0.97 23.92 1.44
N GLU A 95 -0.10 23.33 0.64
CA GLU A 95 -0.25 22.00 0.06
C GLU A 95 0.62 20.93 0.75
N MET A 96 1.29 21.27 1.84
CA MET A 96 2.30 20.37 2.45
C MET A 96 1.70 19.03 2.91
N ASP A 97 0.41 18.96 3.24
CA ASP A 97 -0.27 17.73 3.63
C ASP A 97 -0.94 17.02 2.44
N THR A 98 -1.08 17.70 1.31
CA THR A 98 -1.77 17.17 0.12
C THR A 98 -1.12 15.91 -0.45
N PRO A 99 0.24 15.76 -0.47
CA PRO A 99 0.88 14.51 -0.89
C PRO A 99 0.43 13.29 -0.08
N TYR A 100 0.22 13.47 1.22
CA TYR A 100 -0.23 12.39 2.11
C TYR A 100 -1.70 12.07 1.89
N LEU A 101 -2.53 13.09 1.69
CA LEU A 101 -3.95 12.92 1.38
C LEU A 101 -4.12 12.16 0.05
N ASP A 102 -3.51 12.64 -1.03
CA ASP A 102 -3.57 12.01 -2.35
C ASP A 102 -3.04 10.57 -2.32
N SER A 103 -1.93 10.36 -1.62
CA SER A 103 -1.35 9.02 -1.47
C SER A 103 -2.19 8.10 -0.60
N GLY A 104 -2.87 8.61 0.43
CA GLY A 104 -3.80 7.84 1.26
C GLY A 104 -5.00 7.35 0.46
N ILE A 105 -5.56 8.22 -0.40
CA ILE A 105 -6.64 7.87 -1.33
C ILE A 105 -6.17 6.78 -2.31
N PHE A 106 -4.99 6.97 -2.90
CA PHE A 106 -4.39 5.99 -3.80
C PHE A 106 -4.10 4.65 -3.09
N LEU A 107 -3.54 4.71 -1.87
CA LEU A 107 -3.25 3.51 -1.07
C LEU A 107 -4.51 2.67 -0.83
N MET A 108 -5.60 3.31 -0.40
CA MET A 108 -6.83 2.56 -0.14
C MET A 108 -7.37 1.92 -1.42
N ASN A 109 -7.34 2.65 -2.54
CA ASN A 109 -7.74 2.11 -3.84
C ASN A 109 -6.83 0.94 -4.27
N LEU A 110 -5.52 1.03 -3.99
CA LEU A 110 -4.57 -0.06 -4.25
C LEU A 110 -4.87 -1.31 -3.42
N LEU A 111 -5.18 -1.14 -2.13
CA LEU A 111 -5.51 -2.26 -1.26
C LEU A 111 -6.78 -3.00 -1.73
N TYR A 112 -7.82 -2.27 -2.14
CA TYR A 112 -9.02 -2.86 -2.72
C TYR A 112 -8.73 -3.54 -4.06
N SER A 113 -7.93 -2.90 -4.91
CA SER A 113 -7.50 -3.47 -6.19
C SER A 113 -6.72 -4.77 -6.02
N CYS A 114 -5.80 -4.82 -5.07
CA CYS A 114 -5.07 -6.03 -4.72
C CYS A 114 -6.05 -7.13 -4.28
N THR A 115 -6.94 -6.83 -3.35
CA THR A 115 -7.95 -7.80 -2.88
C THR A 115 -8.84 -8.31 -4.03
N TYR A 116 -9.26 -7.41 -4.93
CA TYR A 116 -10.06 -7.77 -6.11
C TYR A 116 -9.34 -8.76 -7.04
N TYR A 117 -8.02 -8.61 -7.19
CA TYR A 117 -7.20 -9.53 -7.98
C TYR A 117 -6.61 -10.69 -7.17
N GLY A 118 -7.09 -10.95 -5.95
CA GLY A 118 -6.64 -12.07 -5.12
C GLY A 118 -5.22 -11.92 -4.57
N ILE A 119 -4.75 -10.70 -4.42
CA ILE A 119 -3.48 -10.37 -3.76
C ILE A 119 -3.77 -9.94 -2.33
N ASP A 120 -3.24 -10.66 -1.37
CA ASP A 120 -3.29 -10.27 0.03
C ASP A 120 -2.24 -9.20 0.34
N THR A 121 -2.57 -8.32 1.29
CA THR A 121 -1.74 -7.15 1.59
C THR A 121 -1.57 -6.91 3.08
N CYS A 122 -0.43 -6.32 3.45
CA CYS A 122 -0.23 -5.70 4.77
C CYS A 122 0.46 -4.35 4.60
N PRO A 123 -0.26 -3.22 4.70
CA PRO A 123 0.36 -1.91 4.69
C PRO A 123 1.10 -1.66 6.00
N LEU A 124 2.33 -1.16 5.89
CA LEU A 124 3.21 -0.80 6.98
C LEU A 124 3.51 0.69 6.90
N ILE A 125 3.45 1.37 8.04
CA ILE A 125 3.86 2.76 8.16
C ILE A 125 5.35 2.87 7.82
N TRP A 126 5.71 3.93 7.10
CA TRP A 126 7.09 4.27 6.82
C TRP A 126 7.39 5.69 7.31
N ASP A 127 8.51 5.84 7.99
CA ASP A 127 9.10 7.13 8.31
C ASP A 127 10.24 7.39 7.31
N ASP A 128 9.99 8.25 6.33
CA ASP A 128 10.95 8.57 5.27
C ASP A 128 11.97 9.65 5.69
N TYR A 129 11.77 10.22 6.85
CA TYR A 129 12.71 11.18 7.43
C TYR A 129 13.81 10.45 8.21
N GLY A 130 15.01 11.07 8.27
CA GLY A 130 16.12 10.55 9.04
C GLY A 130 16.83 9.33 8.43
N GLU A 131 17.25 8.41 9.31
CA GLU A 131 18.11 7.28 8.92
C GLU A 131 17.40 6.28 8.03
N LYS A 132 16.15 5.95 8.33
CA LYS A 132 15.39 4.94 7.56
C LYS A 132 15.26 5.31 6.09
N GLY A 133 14.89 6.54 5.80
CA GLY A 133 14.81 7.03 4.42
C GLY A 133 16.18 7.02 3.72
N THR A 134 17.25 7.34 4.44
CA THR A 134 18.63 7.31 3.92
C THR A 134 19.06 5.86 3.60
N GLU A 135 18.81 4.91 4.50
CA GLU A 135 19.15 3.51 4.31
C GLU A 135 18.38 2.89 3.17
N LEU A 136 17.08 3.19 3.06
CA LEU A 136 16.26 2.69 1.95
C LEU A 136 16.80 3.15 0.59
N ARG A 137 17.26 4.40 0.49
CA ARG A 137 17.83 4.95 -0.76
C ARG A 137 19.19 4.36 -1.13
N ARG A 138 19.89 3.68 -0.18
CA ARG A 138 21.06 2.86 -0.49
C ARG A 138 20.70 1.52 -1.11
N ILE A 139 19.50 1.00 -0.81
CA ILE A 139 18.99 -0.28 -1.32
C ILE A 139 18.29 -0.10 -2.67
N LEU A 140 17.51 0.98 -2.81
CA LEU A 140 16.67 1.26 -3.98
C LEU A 140 16.98 2.64 -4.57
N PRO A 141 17.03 2.77 -5.90
CA PRO A 141 17.27 4.04 -6.58
C PRO A 141 16.03 4.96 -6.53
N ILE A 142 15.68 5.46 -5.36
CA ILE A 142 14.54 6.37 -5.16
C ILE A 142 15.04 7.81 -5.33
N GLY A 143 14.41 8.55 -6.25
CA GLY A 143 14.77 9.95 -6.52
C GLY A 143 14.57 10.85 -5.30
N LYS A 144 15.35 11.94 -5.23
CA LYS A 144 15.35 12.87 -4.07
C LYS A 144 13.98 13.52 -3.83
N ASN A 145 13.20 13.74 -4.89
CA ASN A 145 11.86 14.33 -4.79
C ASN A 145 10.76 13.31 -4.45
N MET A 146 11.11 12.03 -4.44
CA MET A 146 10.18 10.95 -4.10
C MET A 146 10.18 10.74 -2.60
N HIS A 147 9.03 10.94 -1.98
CA HIS A 147 8.81 10.65 -0.57
C HIS A 147 8.10 9.32 -0.42
N VAL A 148 8.64 8.43 0.39
CA VAL A 148 8.03 7.12 0.66
C VAL A 148 6.92 7.28 1.68
N ILE A 149 5.70 6.90 1.28
CA ILE A 149 4.50 7.05 2.08
C ILE A 149 4.22 5.77 2.89
N ALA A 150 4.36 4.63 2.24
CA ALA A 150 4.08 3.34 2.87
C ALA A 150 4.87 2.23 2.18
N VAL A 151 5.19 1.19 2.96
CA VAL A 151 5.65 -0.11 2.46
C VAL A 151 4.50 -1.09 2.60
N ILE A 152 4.17 -1.80 1.55
CA ILE A 152 3.07 -2.76 1.53
C ILE A 152 3.63 -4.14 1.24
N GLN A 153 3.50 -5.06 2.18
CA GLN A 153 3.75 -6.48 1.90
C GLN A 153 2.61 -6.99 1.02
N ILE A 154 2.96 -7.75 -0.01
CA ILE A 154 2.00 -8.39 -0.91
C ILE A 154 2.35 -9.86 -1.10
N GLY A 155 1.34 -10.69 -1.28
CA GLY A 155 1.51 -12.14 -1.48
C GLY A 155 0.19 -12.87 -1.50
N GLU A 156 0.25 -14.19 -1.57
CA GLU A 156 -0.87 -15.08 -1.30
C GLU A 156 -0.80 -15.49 0.18
N ARG A 157 -1.91 -15.40 0.91
CA ARG A 157 -1.95 -15.86 2.31
C ARG A 157 -1.63 -17.34 2.40
N ARG A 158 -0.95 -17.74 3.47
CA ARG A 158 -0.75 -19.16 3.76
C ARG A 158 -2.09 -19.80 4.11
N GLU A 159 -2.27 -21.03 3.69
CA GLU A 159 -3.44 -21.83 4.08
C GLU A 159 -3.54 -21.91 5.61
N ASN A 160 -4.74 -21.68 6.14
CA ASN A 160 -5.03 -21.58 7.57
C ASN A 160 -4.38 -20.36 8.30
N SER A 161 -3.87 -19.38 7.58
CA SER A 161 -3.40 -18.15 8.22
C SER A 161 -4.55 -17.42 8.93
N VAL A 162 -4.26 -16.87 10.10
CA VAL A 162 -5.21 -16.07 10.87
C VAL A 162 -4.89 -14.58 10.69
N HIS A 163 -5.90 -13.74 10.76
CA HIS A 163 -5.74 -12.29 10.74
C HIS A 163 -6.38 -11.68 11.98
N ALA A 164 -5.80 -10.58 12.45
CA ALA A 164 -6.33 -9.87 13.60
C ALA A 164 -7.68 -9.22 13.24
N ILE A 165 -8.63 -9.34 14.13
CA ILE A 165 -9.89 -8.59 14.06
C ILE A 165 -9.60 -7.14 14.44
N SER A 166 -9.86 -6.22 13.52
CA SER A 166 -9.70 -4.79 13.76
C SER A 166 -11.07 -4.18 14.10
N HIS A 167 -11.35 -4.00 15.38
CA HIS A 167 -12.57 -3.34 15.81
C HIS A 167 -12.65 -1.91 15.27
N ARG A 168 -13.85 -1.48 14.93
CA ARG A 168 -14.14 -0.12 14.51
C ARG A 168 -14.83 0.62 15.66
N ARG A 169 -14.65 1.93 15.70
CA ARG A 169 -15.42 2.78 16.61
C ARG A 169 -16.91 2.67 16.30
N PRO A 170 -17.79 2.93 17.28
CA PRO A 170 -19.22 3.10 17.04
C PRO A 170 -19.46 4.11 15.91
N PHE A 171 -20.53 3.90 15.14
CA PHE A 171 -20.85 4.78 14.01
C PHE A 171 -21.08 6.22 14.45
N GLU A 172 -21.65 6.42 15.61
CA GLU A 172 -21.99 7.71 16.24
C GLU A 172 -20.74 8.55 16.54
N ASP A 173 -19.57 7.90 16.73
CA ASP A 173 -18.28 8.60 16.92
C ASP A 173 -17.69 9.11 15.61
N VAL A 174 -18.21 8.66 14.47
CA VAL A 174 -17.67 8.94 13.13
C VAL A 174 -18.58 9.83 12.31
N PHE A 175 -19.89 9.76 12.55
CA PHE A 175 -20.89 10.52 11.82
C PHE A 175 -21.60 11.52 12.74
N VAL A 176 -21.59 12.79 12.34
CA VAL A 176 -22.31 13.87 13.04
C VAL A 176 -23.22 14.55 12.01
N GLU A 177 -24.49 14.63 12.31
CA GLU A 177 -25.48 15.41 11.58
C GLU A 177 -25.72 16.74 12.31
N ILE A 178 -25.61 17.87 11.59
CA ILE A 178 -25.74 19.23 12.16
C ILE A 178 -26.92 19.95 11.52
#